data_7d41bc77ff42a5a26fe1d5d4d7e552e6
#
_entry.id   7d41bc77ff42a5a26fe1d5d4d7e552e6
#
_cell.length_a   1.000
_cell.length_b   1.000
_cell.length_c   1.000
_cell.angle_alpha   90.00
_cell.angle_beta   90.00
_cell.angle_gamma   90.00
#
_symmetry.space_group_name_H-M   'P 1'
#
loop_
_entity.id
_entity.type
_entity.pdbx_description
1 polymer ?
#
loop_
_entity_poly.entity_id
_entity_poly.type
_entity_poly.pdbx_seq_one_letter_code
_entity_poly.pdbx_strand_id
1 'polypeptide(L)'
;ANVADLPRGGMIIANSDEFTKRNLAKVGYDENPLENDELSEFVVIPVAMTTLTLAAVEAIGATKKDGQRAKNMFGLGLLSWMYGRELEHSEAFIREKFARKPEIAEANVLALKAGWNYGETTEAFGTTYEVAPAKLKSGEYRQISGNTAMAYGIVAAGQLGDIQVVLGTYPIT
;
A
#
# COMPACT_ATOMS: atom_id res chain seq x y z
N ALA A 1 12.11 6.82 -7.04
CA ALA A 1 12.21 6.44 -8.46
C ALA A 1 11.12 7.10 -9.31
N ASN A 2 9.92 7.36 -8.77
CA ASN A 2 8.77 7.86 -9.55
C ASN A 2 8.43 9.35 -9.27
N VAL A 3 9.32 10.07 -8.60
CA VAL A 3 9.10 11.50 -8.27
C VAL A 3 8.99 12.35 -9.55
N ALA A 4 9.74 11.99 -10.60
CA ALA A 4 9.70 12.67 -11.89
C ALA A 4 8.32 12.59 -12.59
N ASP A 5 7.50 11.58 -12.24
CA ASP A 5 6.15 11.40 -12.81
C ASP A 5 5.08 12.20 -12.05
N LEU A 6 5.44 12.79 -10.90
CA LEU A 6 4.52 13.54 -10.06
C LEU A 6 4.46 15.01 -10.54
N PRO A 7 3.27 15.57 -10.74
CA PRO A 7 3.15 16.99 -11.08
C PRO A 7 3.62 17.89 -9.92
N ARG A 8 4.08 19.09 -10.24
CA ARG A 8 4.44 20.12 -9.25
C ARG A 8 3.29 20.36 -8.27
N GLY A 9 3.60 20.49 -7.00
CA GLY A 9 2.61 20.59 -5.93
C GLY A 9 1.98 19.26 -5.53
N GLY A 10 2.38 18.15 -6.17
CA GLY A 10 1.95 16.81 -5.78
C GLY A 10 2.42 16.45 -4.37
N MET A 11 1.67 15.58 -3.69
CA MET A 11 1.97 15.16 -2.33
C MET A 11 2.85 13.90 -2.32
N ILE A 12 3.88 13.92 -1.49
CA ILE A 12 4.77 12.79 -1.22
C ILE A 12 4.67 12.43 0.26
N ILE A 13 4.16 11.24 0.56
CA ILE A 13 4.21 10.68 1.91
C ILE A 13 5.41 9.75 1.96
N ALA A 14 6.42 10.10 2.72
CA ALA A 14 7.68 9.38 2.77
C ALA A 14 7.88 8.69 4.12
N ASN A 15 8.26 7.41 4.11
CA ASN A 15 8.70 6.75 5.33
C ASN A 15 10.09 7.24 5.73
N SER A 16 10.17 8.21 6.64
CA SER A 16 11.42 8.84 7.06
C SER A 16 12.43 7.85 7.67
N ASP A 17 11.99 6.75 8.25
CA ASP A 17 12.87 5.72 8.80
C ASP A 17 13.76 5.04 7.74
N GLU A 18 13.36 5.10 6.47
CA GLU A 18 14.14 4.50 5.37
C GLU A 18 15.20 5.46 4.79
N PHE A 19 15.18 6.75 5.16
CA PHE A 19 16.13 7.77 4.67
C PHE A 19 17.43 7.75 5.47
N THR A 20 17.99 6.58 5.65
CA THR A 20 19.29 6.38 6.32
C THR A 20 20.43 6.62 5.33
N LYS A 21 21.61 7.06 5.82
CA LYS A 21 22.81 7.25 4.99
C LYS A 21 23.11 6.05 4.09
N ARG A 22 22.94 4.83 4.64
CA ARG A 22 23.16 3.59 3.88
C ARG A 22 22.17 3.43 2.70
N ASN A 23 20.91 3.74 2.92
CA ASN A 23 19.89 3.59 1.89
C ASN A 23 20.01 4.69 0.84
N LEU A 24 20.29 5.91 1.26
CA LEU A 24 20.53 7.05 0.37
C LEU A 24 21.72 6.78 -0.57
N ALA A 25 22.83 6.34 -0.03
CA ALA A 25 24.01 5.99 -0.82
C ALA A 25 23.75 4.89 -1.87
N LYS A 26 22.86 3.92 -1.60
CA LYS A 26 22.49 2.87 -2.58
C LYS A 26 21.78 3.41 -3.81
N VAL A 27 21.11 4.54 -3.69
CA VAL A 27 20.33 5.17 -4.77
C VAL A 27 20.98 6.44 -5.29
N GLY A 28 22.22 6.71 -4.87
CA GLY A 28 23.03 7.81 -5.39
C GLY A 28 22.76 9.17 -4.77
N TYR A 29 22.15 9.23 -3.60
CA TYR A 29 21.99 10.46 -2.84
C TYR A 29 23.15 10.65 -1.85
N ASP A 30 23.82 11.77 -1.92
CA ASP A 30 24.85 12.18 -0.96
C ASP A 30 24.24 12.82 0.30
N GLU A 31 23.11 13.50 0.14
CA GLU A 31 22.38 14.17 1.21
C GLU A 31 20.94 13.64 1.29
N ASN A 32 20.29 13.90 2.43
CA ASN A 32 18.90 13.50 2.64
C ASN A 32 17.95 14.47 1.91
N PRO A 33 17.23 14.05 0.88
CA PRO A 33 16.32 14.93 0.14
C PRO A 33 15.09 15.40 0.94
N LEU A 34 14.86 14.83 2.14
CA LEU A 34 13.85 15.34 3.08
C LEU A 34 14.35 16.56 3.89
N GLU A 35 15.66 16.83 3.88
CA GLU A 35 16.32 17.86 4.69
C GLU A 35 16.91 19.00 3.85
N ASN A 36 16.83 18.89 2.52
CA ASN A 36 17.31 19.90 1.57
C ASN A 36 16.17 20.37 0.66
N ASP A 37 16.46 21.29 -0.27
CA ASP A 37 15.46 21.89 -1.16
C ASP A 37 15.12 21.03 -2.41
N GLU A 38 15.64 19.81 -2.51
CA GLU A 38 15.49 18.97 -3.71
C GLU A 38 14.03 18.59 -4.00
N LEU A 39 13.21 18.50 -2.96
CA LEU A 39 11.78 18.20 -3.07
C LEU A 39 10.89 19.43 -2.84
N SER A 40 11.43 20.63 -2.90
CA SER A 40 10.71 21.89 -2.62
C SER A 40 9.53 22.18 -3.55
N GLU A 41 9.49 21.54 -4.73
CA GLU A 41 8.35 21.63 -5.66
C GLU A 41 7.15 20.77 -5.25
N PHE A 42 7.26 19.95 -4.21
CA PHE A 42 6.26 19.00 -3.74
C PHE A 42 5.83 19.29 -2.30
N VAL A 43 4.66 18.81 -1.94
CA VAL A 43 4.21 18.76 -0.54
C VAL A 43 4.75 17.48 0.08
N VAL A 44 5.84 17.57 0.83
CA VAL A 44 6.49 16.40 1.43
C VAL A 44 6.05 16.22 2.88
N ILE A 45 5.52 15.05 3.20
CA ILE A 45 5.08 14.66 4.54
C ILE A 45 5.93 13.47 5.00
N PRO A 46 6.98 13.72 5.80
CA PRO A 46 7.78 12.64 6.38
C PRO A 46 7.03 11.98 7.53
N VAL A 47 6.93 10.66 7.50
CA VAL A 47 6.26 9.84 8.53
C VAL A 47 7.20 8.71 8.95
N ALA A 48 7.47 8.56 10.23
CA ALA A 48 8.27 7.47 10.78
C ALA A 48 7.46 6.15 10.82
N MET A 49 7.03 5.67 9.64
CA MET A 49 6.08 4.57 9.53
C MET A 49 6.57 3.27 10.18
N THR A 50 7.86 2.97 10.05
CA THR A 50 8.43 1.75 10.62
C THR A 50 8.44 1.83 12.15
N THR A 51 8.90 2.95 12.70
CA THR A 51 8.93 3.19 14.14
C THR A 51 7.54 3.15 14.75
N LEU A 52 6.57 3.84 14.14
CA LEU A 52 5.19 3.87 14.59
C LEU A 52 4.51 2.50 14.50
N THR A 53 4.79 1.75 13.43
CA THR A 53 4.28 0.38 13.29
C THR A 53 4.84 -0.53 14.37
N LEU A 54 6.14 -0.48 14.64
CA LEU A 54 6.77 -1.29 15.69
C LEU A 54 6.17 -1.00 17.06
N ALA A 55 5.97 0.27 17.38
CA ALA A 55 5.30 0.67 18.63
C ALA A 55 3.86 0.15 18.71
N ALA A 56 3.10 0.20 17.62
CA ALA A 56 1.71 -0.27 17.60
C ALA A 56 1.59 -1.78 17.82
N VAL A 57 2.57 -2.58 17.39
CA VAL A 57 2.53 -4.04 17.52
C VAL A 57 3.30 -4.58 18.74
N GLU A 58 3.96 -3.70 19.50
CA GLU A 58 4.71 -4.09 20.69
C GLU A 58 3.81 -4.75 21.75
N ALA A 59 2.60 -4.23 21.93
CA ALA A 59 1.66 -4.71 22.93
C ALA A 59 1.23 -6.18 22.74
N ILE A 60 1.31 -6.71 21.52
CA ILE A 60 1.01 -8.12 21.23
C ILE A 60 2.25 -9.01 21.19
N GLY A 61 3.42 -8.47 21.53
CA GLY A 61 4.69 -9.21 21.52
C GLY A 61 5.14 -9.63 20.13
N ALA A 62 4.72 -8.93 19.08
CA ALA A 62 5.13 -9.22 17.71
C ALA A 62 6.65 -9.08 17.56
N THR A 63 7.24 -9.98 16.75
CA THR A 63 8.68 -9.87 16.48
C THR A 63 8.99 -8.60 15.69
N LYS A 64 10.19 -8.04 15.86
CA LYS A 64 10.64 -6.87 15.07
C LYS A 64 10.51 -7.11 13.56
N LYS A 65 10.72 -8.35 13.11
CA LYS A 65 10.60 -8.75 11.71
C LYS A 65 9.15 -8.68 11.22
N ASP A 66 8.21 -9.12 12.03
CA ASP A 66 6.78 -9.11 11.68
C ASP A 66 6.23 -7.68 11.71
N GLY A 67 6.64 -6.87 12.68
CA GLY A 67 6.33 -5.44 12.71
C GLY A 67 6.86 -4.70 11.48
N GLN A 68 8.12 -4.94 11.08
CA GLN A 68 8.67 -4.34 9.86
C GLN A 68 7.92 -4.76 8.58
N ARG A 69 7.37 -5.97 8.53
CA ARG A 69 6.54 -6.43 7.40
C ARG A 69 5.16 -5.80 7.39
N ALA A 70 4.62 -5.49 8.56
CA ALA A 70 3.31 -4.87 8.70
C ALA A 70 3.29 -3.37 8.34
N LYS A 71 4.43 -2.70 8.17
CA LYS A 71 4.50 -1.24 7.90
C LYS A 71 3.69 -0.78 6.68
N ASN A 72 3.52 -1.66 5.67
CA ASN A 72 2.70 -1.33 4.51
C ASN A 72 1.21 -1.21 4.88
N MET A 73 0.77 -1.90 5.92
CA MET A 73 -0.60 -1.75 6.43
C MET A 73 -0.78 -0.42 7.16
N PHE A 74 0.26 0.09 7.82
CA PHE A 74 0.24 1.46 8.33
C PHE A 74 0.01 2.47 7.20
N GLY A 75 0.77 2.37 6.12
CA GLY A 75 0.59 3.22 4.94
C GLY A 75 -0.83 3.11 4.34
N LEU A 76 -1.37 1.89 4.26
CA LEU A 76 -2.74 1.66 3.80
C LEU A 76 -3.77 2.31 4.73
N GLY A 77 -3.60 2.20 6.05
CA GLY A 77 -4.48 2.83 7.03
C GLY A 77 -4.48 4.35 6.91
N LEU A 78 -3.30 4.94 6.78
CA LEU A 78 -3.15 6.38 6.57
C LEU A 78 -3.84 6.85 5.28
N LEU A 79 -3.67 6.12 4.17
CA LEU A 79 -4.36 6.42 2.92
C LEU A 79 -5.87 6.22 3.06
N SER A 80 -6.32 5.19 3.78
CA SER A 80 -7.75 4.97 4.03
C SER A 80 -8.39 6.15 4.76
N TRP A 81 -7.73 6.67 5.79
CA TRP A 81 -8.15 7.89 6.46
C TRP A 81 -8.20 9.08 5.48
N MET A 82 -7.13 9.30 4.71
CA MET A 82 -7.02 10.43 3.79
C MET A 82 -8.14 10.44 2.73
N TYR A 83 -8.58 9.26 2.29
CA TYR A 83 -9.64 9.10 1.28
C TYR A 83 -11.01 8.75 1.88
N GLY A 84 -11.21 8.91 3.19
CA GLY A 84 -12.47 8.64 3.88
C GLY A 84 -12.97 7.19 3.71
N ARG A 85 -12.03 6.21 3.71
CA ARG A 85 -12.34 4.78 3.52
C ARG A 85 -12.42 4.07 4.86
N GLU A 86 -13.52 3.40 5.11
CA GLU A 86 -13.69 2.54 6.28
C GLU A 86 -12.70 1.36 6.27
N LEU A 87 -12.27 0.93 7.46
CA LEU A 87 -11.26 -0.10 7.60
C LEU A 87 -11.82 -1.53 7.64
N GLU A 88 -13.13 -1.71 7.85
CA GLU A 88 -13.77 -2.99 8.12
C GLU A 88 -13.48 -4.03 7.03
N HIS A 89 -13.58 -3.63 5.76
CA HIS A 89 -13.29 -4.51 4.63
C HIS A 89 -11.81 -4.93 4.58
N SER A 90 -10.91 -3.98 4.87
CA SER A 90 -9.46 -4.26 4.91
C SER A 90 -9.10 -5.16 6.09
N GLU A 91 -9.71 -4.96 7.25
CA GLU A 91 -9.53 -5.82 8.42
C GLU A 91 -10.02 -7.25 8.14
N ALA A 92 -11.23 -7.39 7.59
CA ALA A 92 -11.79 -8.70 7.23
C ALA A 92 -10.88 -9.45 6.24
N PHE A 93 -10.41 -8.77 5.19
CA PHE A 93 -9.48 -9.33 4.22
C PHE A 93 -8.15 -9.76 4.85
N ILE A 94 -7.57 -8.95 5.74
CA ILE A 94 -6.33 -9.29 6.44
C ILE A 94 -6.52 -10.55 7.29
N ARG A 95 -7.61 -10.63 8.06
CA ARG A 95 -7.92 -11.79 8.90
C ARG A 95 -8.16 -13.06 8.09
N GLU A 96 -8.85 -12.98 6.98
CA GLU A 96 -9.04 -14.09 6.05
C GLU A 96 -7.72 -14.55 5.43
N LYS A 97 -6.95 -13.60 4.87
CA LYS A 97 -5.68 -13.88 4.20
C LYS A 97 -4.65 -14.55 5.11
N PHE A 98 -4.61 -14.12 6.37
CA PHE A 98 -3.68 -14.65 7.37
C PHE A 98 -4.35 -15.58 8.39
N ALA A 99 -5.48 -16.21 8.04
CA ALA A 99 -6.24 -17.08 8.96
C ALA A 99 -5.39 -18.20 9.59
N ARG A 100 -4.36 -18.69 8.88
CA ARG A 100 -3.43 -19.72 9.39
C ARG A 100 -2.33 -19.16 10.33
N LYS A 101 -2.24 -17.85 10.48
CA LYS A 101 -1.22 -17.15 11.28
C LYS A 101 -1.85 -15.95 11.97
N PRO A 102 -2.68 -16.18 12.99
CA PRO A 102 -3.47 -15.12 13.64
C PRO A 102 -2.61 -14.00 14.23
N GLU A 103 -1.41 -14.31 14.70
CA GLU A 103 -0.44 -13.33 15.21
C GLU A 103 0.01 -12.33 14.12
N ILE A 104 0.17 -12.81 12.88
CA ILE A 104 0.51 -11.95 11.73
C ILE A 104 -0.72 -11.15 11.31
N ALA A 105 -1.91 -11.75 11.33
CA ALA A 105 -3.15 -11.04 11.05
C ALA A 105 -3.33 -9.86 12.01
N GLU A 106 -3.17 -10.11 13.32
CA GLU A 106 -3.33 -9.08 14.35
C GLU A 106 -2.29 -7.96 14.21
N ALA A 107 -1.02 -8.28 13.98
CA ALA A 107 0.02 -7.29 13.73
C ALA A 107 -0.31 -6.38 12.53
N ASN A 108 -0.84 -6.95 11.45
CA ASN A 108 -1.24 -6.17 10.27
C ASN A 108 -2.47 -5.30 10.53
N VAL A 109 -3.46 -5.79 11.30
CA VAL A 109 -4.65 -5.01 11.69
C VAL A 109 -4.26 -3.86 12.62
N LEU A 110 -3.39 -4.09 13.60
CA LEU A 110 -2.89 -3.03 14.49
C LEU A 110 -2.12 -1.96 13.71
N ALA A 111 -1.27 -2.38 12.77
CA ALA A 111 -0.56 -1.45 11.90
C ALA A 111 -1.52 -0.61 11.02
N LEU A 112 -2.56 -1.25 10.46
CA LEU A 112 -3.60 -0.57 9.68
C LEU A 112 -4.31 0.50 10.52
N LYS A 113 -4.76 0.14 11.72
CA LYS A 113 -5.42 1.07 12.66
C LYS A 113 -4.49 2.19 13.12
N ALA A 114 -3.23 1.88 13.37
CA ALA A 114 -2.24 2.89 13.75
C ALA A 114 -2.03 3.92 12.65
N GLY A 115 -2.00 3.50 11.39
CA GLY A 115 -1.89 4.42 10.25
C GLY A 115 -3.12 5.32 10.10
N TRP A 116 -4.32 4.78 10.27
CA TRP A 116 -5.57 5.53 10.25
C TRP A 116 -5.61 6.56 11.39
N ASN A 117 -5.32 6.11 12.62
CA ASN A 117 -5.27 6.97 13.80
C ASN A 117 -4.21 8.06 13.70
N TYR A 118 -3.07 7.77 13.05
CA TYR A 118 -2.04 8.77 12.80
C TYR A 118 -2.59 9.90 11.91
N GLY A 119 -3.31 9.57 10.84
CA GLY A 119 -3.96 10.57 9.99
C GLY A 119 -4.96 11.42 10.75
N GLU A 120 -5.80 10.79 11.59
CA GLU A 120 -6.84 11.43 12.38
C GLU A 120 -6.29 12.36 13.47
N THR A 121 -5.17 11.99 14.09
CA THR A 121 -4.63 12.70 15.28
C THR A 121 -3.52 13.68 14.96
N THR A 122 -2.96 13.64 13.76
CA THR A 122 -1.87 14.55 13.36
C THR A 122 -2.38 15.66 12.45
N GLU A 123 -1.91 16.88 12.67
CA GLU A 123 -2.19 18.04 11.81
C GLU A 123 -1.29 18.09 10.56
N ALA A 124 -0.55 17.02 10.29
CA ALA A 124 0.39 16.97 9.17
C ALA A 124 -0.29 17.02 7.78
N PHE A 125 -1.59 16.70 7.74
CA PHE A 125 -2.36 16.63 6.50
C PHE A 125 -3.39 17.76 6.46
N GLY A 126 -3.13 18.76 5.64
CA GLY A 126 -4.06 19.90 5.45
C GLY A 126 -5.27 19.57 4.56
N THR A 127 -5.33 18.38 3.95
CA THR A 127 -6.37 18.01 2.98
C THR A 127 -6.72 16.54 3.06
N THR A 128 -8.01 16.25 3.11
CA THR A 128 -8.58 14.91 2.89
C THR A 128 -9.30 14.90 1.55
N TYR A 129 -9.48 13.72 0.98
CA TYR A 129 -10.09 13.53 -0.33
C TYR A 129 -11.36 12.69 -0.21
N GLU A 130 -12.40 13.07 -0.95
CA GLU A 130 -13.60 12.27 -1.12
C GLU A 130 -13.61 11.68 -2.53
N VAL A 131 -13.77 10.37 -2.61
CA VAL A 131 -13.94 9.67 -3.89
C VAL A 131 -15.38 9.24 -4.02
N ALA A 132 -16.13 9.94 -4.85
CA ALA A 132 -17.52 9.60 -5.10
C ALA A 132 -17.65 8.17 -5.67
N PRO A 133 -18.77 7.47 -5.35
CA PRO A 133 -19.05 6.16 -5.93
C PRO A 133 -19.06 6.22 -7.46
N ALA A 134 -18.51 5.17 -8.08
CA ALA A 134 -18.52 5.07 -9.54
C ALA A 134 -19.97 4.96 -10.07
N LYS A 135 -20.29 5.73 -11.13
CA LYS A 135 -21.59 5.69 -11.79
C LYS A 135 -21.67 4.49 -12.74
N LEU A 136 -21.67 3.29 -12.18
CA LEU A 136 -21.82 2.05 -12.93
C LEU A 136 -23.32 1.74 -13.17
N LYS A 137 -23.60 1.07 -14.29
CA LYS A 137 -24.95 0.51 -14.51
C LYS A 137 -25.23 -0.56 -13.47
N SER A 138 -26.48 -0.76 -13.11
CA SER A 138 -26.86 -1.85 -12.21
C SER A 138 -26.45 -3.19 -12.81
N GLY A 139 -25.80 -4.04 -12.01
CA GLY A 139 -25.28 -5.34 -12.47
C GLY A 139 -24.36 -5.99 -11.47
N GLU A 140 -23.95 -7.23 -11.76
CA GLU A 140 -22.93 -7.94 -11.02
C GLU A 140 -21.56 -7.65 -11.62
N TYR A 141 -20.62 -7.21 -10.79
CA TYR A 141 -19.27 -6.86 -11.19
C TYR A 141 -18.25 -7.72 -10.44
N ARG A 142 -17.17 -8.10 -11.13
CA ARG A 142 -16.04 -8.80 -10.54
C ARG A 142 -14.76 -8.03 -10.82
N GLN A 143 -13.95 -7.87 -9.81
CA GLN A 143 -12.61 -7.35 -9.99
C GLN A 143 -11.68 -8.51 -10.36
N ILE A 144 -11.03 -8.40 -11.50
CA ILE A 144 -10.05 -9.37 -11.98
C ILE A 144 -8.76 -8.69 -12.40
N SER A 145 -7.63 -9.37 -12.27
CA SER A 145 -6.36 -8.88 -12.81
C SER A 145 -6.32 -9.01 -14.34
N GLY A 146 -5.47 -8.19 -15.00
CA GLY A 146 -5.25 -8.30 -16.45
C GLY A 146 -4.81 -9.72 -16.86
N ASN A 147 -3.94 -10.35 -16.08
CA ASN A 147 -3.50 -11.73 -16.33
C ASN A 147 -4.66 -12.73 -16.27
N THR A 148 -5.56 -12.58 -15.30
CA THR A 148 -6.76 -13.44 -15.20
C THR A 148 -7.70 -13.20 -16.38
N ALA A 149 -7.91 -11.94 -16.79
CA ALA A 149 -8.74 -11.63 -17.95
C ALA A 149 -8.17 -12.22 -19.23
N MET A 150 -6.85 -12.13 -19.42
CA MET A 150 -6.16 -12.75 -20.57
C MET A 150 -6.30 -14.27 -20.57
N ALA A 151 -6.13 -14.92 -19.41
CA ALA A 151 -6.30 -16.37 -19.30
C ALA A 151 -7.72 -16.79 -19.67
N TYR A 152 -8.74 -16.08 -19.19
CA TYR A 152 -10.13 -16.36 -19.59
C TYR A 152 -10.37 -16.13 -21.08
N GLY A 153 -9.79 -15.07 -21.66
CA GLY A 153 -9.87 -14.80 -23.09
C GLY A 153 -9.27 -15.90 -23.95
N ILE A 154 -8.11 -16.44 -23.56
CA ILE A 154 -7.44 -17.55 -24.27
C ILE A 154 -8.29 -18.82 -24.20
N VAL A 155 -8.82 -19.17 -23.01
CA VAL A 155 -9.69 -20.34 -22.85
C VAL A 155 -10.97 -20.18 -23.69
N ALA A 156 -11.60 -19.03 -23.64
CA ALA A 156 -12.80 -18.74 -24.41
C ALA A 156 -12.53 -18.81 -25.93
N ALA A 157 -11.42 -18.28 -26.40
CA ALA A 157 -11.03 -18.37 -27.82
C ALA A 157 -10.82 -19.82 -28.26
N GLY A 158 -10.18 -20.65 -27.44
CA GLY A 158 -10.05 -22.09 -27.70
C GLY A 158 -11.40 -22.80 -27.82
N GLN A 159 -12.30 -22.54 -26.90
CA GLN A 159 -13.64 -23.15 -26.91
C GLN A 159 -14.50 -22.68 -28.08
N LEU A 160 -14.51 -21.38 -28.38
CA LEU A 160 -15.32 -20.83 -29.47
C LEU A 160 -14.76 -21.17 -30.86
N GLY A 161 -13.43 -21.31 -30.96
CA GLY A 161 -12.75 -21.67 -32.19
C GLY A 161 -12.61 -23.18 -32.43
N ASP A 162 -13.03 -24.01 -31.47
CA ASP A 162 -12.82 -25.47 -31.47
C ASP A 162 -11.35 -25.84 -31.74
N ILE A 163 -10.42 -25.13 -31.12
CA ILE A 163 -8.98 -25.32 -31.24
C ILE A 163 -8.34 -25.69 -29.92
N GLN A 164 -7.35 -26.58 -30.00
CA GLN A 164 -6.56 -26.92 -28.83
C GLN A 164 -5.64 -25.75 -28.46
N VAL A 165 -5.73 -25.32 -27.21
CA VAL A 165 -4.86 -24.26 -26.68
C VAL A 165 -3.76 -24.87 -25.83
N VAL A 166 -2.51 -24.52 -26.12
CA VAL A 166 -1.33 -24.87 -25.33
C VAL A 166 -0.63 -23.62 -24.85
N LEU A 167 -0.46 -23.47 -23.57
CA LEU A 167 0.26 -22.34 -22.94
C LEU A 167 1.60 -22.83 -22.41
N GLY A 168 2.70 -22.34 -22.99
CA GLY A 168 4.04 -22.48 -22.43
C GLY A 168 4.41 -21.23 -21.66
N THR A 169 4.77 -21.38 -20.38
CA THR A 169 5.21 -20.25 -19.54
C THR A 169 6.27 -20.71 -18.56
N TYR A 170 7.01 -19.75 -18.02
CA TYR A 170 7.93 -19.96 -16.89
C TYR A 170 7.69 -18.87 -15.84
N PRO A 171 7.88 -19.17 -14.55
CA PRO A 171 7.69 -18.16 -13.52
C PRO A 171 8.78 -17.08 -13.63
N ILE A 172 8.33 -15.82 -13.64
CA ILE A 172 9.19 -14.66 -13.46
C ILE A 172 9.08 -14.26 -12.00
N THR A 173 10.18 -14.35 -11.25
CA THR A 173 10.27 -13.98 -9.82
C THR A 173 10.82 -12.57 -9.69
#